data_fb3ce01d4d78c1fb4ae5b4c7b88c9a50
#
_entry.id   fb3ce01d4d78c1fb4ae5b4c7b88c9a50
#
_cell.length_a   1.000
_cell.length_b   1.000
_cell.length_c   1.000
_cell.angle_alpha   90.00
_cell.angle_beta   90.00
_cell.angle_gamma   90.00
#
_symmetry.space_group_name_H-M   'P 1'
#
loop_
_entity.id
_entity.type
_entity.pdbx_description
1 polymer ?
#
loop_
_entity_poly.entity_id
_entity_poly.type
_entity_poly.pdbx_seq_one_letter_code
_entity_poly.pdbx_strand_id
1 'polypeptide(L)'
;MTSHQNAQTMKPATAAKKLGVYLEATPAEFQEGVVSRAELTELQANPPAWLQELRKNGPHPRPVVANKLGISIAGLARGGITEPLTTEQIDALKEEFPSWLRKERATQSEVRAETVRIKERDAERARRAQSA
;
A
#
# COMPACT_ATOMS: atom_id res chain seq x y z
N MET A 1 -5.40 -23.12 26.79
CA MET A 1 -6.05 -22.59 26.68
C MET A 1 -6.27 -21.20 26.61
N THR A 2 -6.06 -20.47 27.50
CA THR A 2 -6.25 -19.06 27.49
C THR A 2 -5.33 -18.32 26.55
N SER A 3 -4.13 -18.81 26.34
CA SER A 3 -3.19 -18.17 25.42
C SER A 3 -3.72 -18.12 23.99
N HIS A 4 -4.55 -19.08 23.61
CA HIS A 4 -5.13 -19.06 22.28
C HIS A 4 -6.13 -17.94 22.11
N GLN A 5 -6.82 -17.58 23.17
CA GLN A 5 -7.82 -16.54 23.13
C GLN A 5 -7.21 -15.16 22.95
N ASN A 6 -5.97 -15.03 23.39
CA ASN A 6 -5.25 -13.76 23.28
C ASN A 6 -4.46 -13.67 21.99
N ALA A 7 -4.34 -14.77 21.26
CA ALA A 7 -3.65 -14.76 19.99
C ALA A 7 -4.56 -14.12 18.95
N GLN A 8 -4.20 -12.94 18.52
CA GLN A 8 -4.94 -12.27 17.46
C GLN A 8 -4.57 -12.90 16.13
N THR A 9 -5.58 -13.30 15.40
CA THR A 9 -5.40 -13.87 14.08
C THR A 9 -6.13 -13.01 13.04
N MET A 10 -5.72 -13.11 11.80
CA MET A 10 -6.33 -12.39 10.71
C MET A 10 -6.46 -13.29 9.51
N LYS A 11 -7.35 -12.92 8.60
CA LYS A 11 -7.50 -13.64 7.35
C LYS A 11 -6.27 -13.41 6.49
N PRO A 12 -5.93 -14.36 5.61
CA PRO A 12 -4.79 -14.18 4.71
C PRO A 12 -4.85 -12.89 3.89
N ALA A 13 -6.04 -12.50 3.45
CA ALA A 13 -6.21 -11.25 2.71
C ALA A 13 -5.78 -10.03 3.52
N THR A 14 -6.12 -10.00 4.81
CA THR A 14 -5.72 -8.91 5.70
C THR A 14 -4.21 -8.91 5.91
N ALA A 15 -3.63 -10.09 6.11
CA ALA A 15 -2.18 -10.22 6.30
C ALA A 15 -1.43 -9.80 5.03
N ALA A 16 -1.89 -10.22 3.85
CA ALA A 16 -1.29 -9.84 2.58
C ALA A 16 -1.31 -8.32 2.38
N LYS A 17 -2.42 -7.69 2.75
CA LYS A 17 -2.55 -6.24 2.66
C LYS A 17 -1.53 -5.54 3.56
N LYS A 18 -1.35 -6.04 4.79
CA LYS A 18 -0.36 -5.48 5.73
C LYS A 18 1.07 -5.70 5.25
N LEU A 19 1.32 -6.80 4.57
CA LEU A 19 2.63 -7.09 3.98
C LEU A 19 2.88 -6.35 2.67
N GLY A 20 1.83 -5.80 2.08
CA GLY A 20 1.92 -5.07 0.82
C GLY A 20 2.10 -5.98 -0.39
N VAL A 21 1.51 -7.19 -0.35
CA VAL A 21 1.64 -8.16 -1.44
C VAL A 21 0.27 -8.60 -1.94
N TYR A 22 0.24 -9.13 -3.16
CA TYR A 22 -0.97 -9.64 -3.79
C TYR A 22 -1.24 -11.06 -3.29
N LEU A 23 -2.40 -11.26 -2.68
CA LEU A 23 -2.73 -12.53 -2.04
C LEU A 23 -2.64 -13.72 -2.98
N GLU A 24 -3.21 -13.61 -4.17
CA GLU A 24 -3.24 -14.73 -5.13
C GLU A 24 -1.86 -15.16 -5.62
N ALA A 25 -0.85 -14.33 -5.42
CA ALA A 25 0.53 -14.66 -5.76
C ALA A 25 1.31 -15.27 -4.60
N THR A 26 0.71 -15.33 -3.40
CA THR A 26 1.35 -15.93 -2.23
C THR A 26 1.22 -17.46 -2.31
N PRO A 27 2.06 -18.22 -1.55
CA PRO A 27 1.92 -19.67 -1.53
C PRO A 27 0.54 -20.12 -1.06
N ALA A 28 0.11 -21.27 -1.54
CA ALA A 28 -1.21 -21.84 -1.18
C ALA A 28 -1.36 -21.98 0.33
N GLU A 29 -0.31 -22.36 1.02
CA GLU A 29 -0.31 -22.50 2.49
C GLU A 29 -0.67 -21.20 3.18
N PHE A 30 -0.19 -20.09 2.66
CA PHE A 30 -0.52 -18.78 3.20
C PHE A 30 -1.99 -18.43 2.94
N GLN A 31 -2.50 -18.76 1.78
CA GLN A 31 -3.88 -18.45 1.38
C GLN A 31 -4.93 -19.26 2.12
N GLU A 32 -4.60 -20.46 2.53
CA GLU A 32 -5.55 -21.38 3.14
C GLU A 32 -5.78 -21.24 4.64
N GLY A 33 -4.86 -20.64 5.35
CA GLY A 33 -4.93 -20.55 6.79
C GLY A 33 -5.21 -19.17 7.31
N VAL A 34 -5.16 -19.02 8.63
CA VAL A 34 -5.18 -17.71 9.27
C VAL A 34 -3.75 -17.36 9.64
N VAL A 35 -3.47 -16.07 9.75
CA VAL A 35 -2.15 -15.59 10.12
C VAL A 35 -2.25 -14.96 11.50
N SER A 36 -1.43 -15.41 12.43
CA SER A 36 -1.40 -14.81 13.74
C SER A 36 -0.58 -13.52 13.70
N ARG A 37 -0.78 -12.67 14.70
CA ARG A 37 -0.02 -11.44 14.84
C ARG A 37 1.49 -11.73 14.95
N ALA A 38 1.84 -12.79 15.68
CA ALA A 38 3.24 -13.20 15.82
C ALA A 38 3.83 -13.65 14.48
N GLU A 39 3.06 -14.40 13.69
CA GLU A 39 3.49 -14.83 12.37
C GLU A 39 3.69 -13.63 11.45
N LEU A 40 2.79 -12.65 11.50
CA LEU A 40 2.90 -11.45 10.71
C LEU A 40 4.16 -10.66 11.08
N THR A 41 4.43 -10.52 12.37
CA THR A 41 5.62 -9.85 12.86
C THR A 41 6.88 -10.55 12.37
N GLU A 42 6.89 -11.89 12.43
CA GLU A 42 8.03 -12.67 11.94
C GLU A 42 8.22 -12.52 10.44
N LEU A 43 7.14 -12.52 9.67
CA LEU A 43 7.21 -12.31 8.23
C LEU A 43 7.78 -10.94 7.88
N GLN A 44 7.47 -9.93 8.68
CA GLN A 44 7.99 -8.58 8.47
C GLN A 44 9.47 -8.46 8.88
N ALA A 45 9.83 -9.11 9.97
CA ALA A 45 11.19 -9.05 10.50
C ALA A 45 12.17 -9.89 9.68
N ASN A 46 11.74 -11.10 9.30
CA ASN A 46 12.57 -12.04 8.56
C ASN A 46 11.79 -12.57 7.35
N PRO A 47 11.60 -11.75 6.31
CA PRO A 47 10.79 -12.17 5.17
C PRO A 47 11.38 -13.39 4.46
N PRO A 48 10.54 -14.43 4.23
CA PRO A 48 10.99 -15.60 3.48
C PRO A 48 11.22 -15.25 2.01
N ALA A 49 11.84 -16.16 1.29
CA ALA A 49 12.21 -15.94 -0.11
C ALA A 49 11.00 -15.52 -0.98
N TRP A 50 9.85 -16.18 -0.80
CA TRP A 50 8.65 -15.86 -1.59
C TRP A 50 8.15 -14.43 -1.32
N LEU A 51 8.27 -13.97 -0.08
CA LEU A 51 7.83 -12.63 0.28
C LEU A 51 8.78 -11.58 -0.29
N GLN A 52 10.08 -11.84 -0.21
CA GLN A 52 11.08 -10.95 -0.79
C GLN A 52 10.89 -10.83 -2.30
N GLU A 53 10.61 -11.94 -2.97
CA GLU A 53 10.39 -11.97 -4.41
C GLU A 53 9.13 -11.17 -4.79
N LEU A 54 8.04 -11.35 -4.05
CA LEU A 54 6.81 -10.60 -4.30
C LEU A 54 6.99 -9.11 -4.10
N ARG A 55 7.73 -8.71 -3.08
CA ARG A 55 8.00 -7.30 -2.81
C ARG A 55 8.90 -6.68 -3.86
N LYS A 56 9.81 -7.47 -4.39
CA LYS A 56 10.76 -7.00 -5.39
C LYS A 56 10.17 -6.94 -6.79
N ASN A 57 9.55 -8.02 -7.21
CA ASN A 57 9.09 -8.17 -8.59
C ASN A 57 7.58 -8.13 -8.76
N GLY A 58 6.82 -8.40 -7.72
CA GLY A 58 5.37 -8.46 -7.80
C GLY A 58 4.86 -9.79 -8.31
N PRO A 59 3.60 -9.87 -8.76
CA PRO A 59 2.71 -8.73 -8.99
C PRO A 59 2.31 -8.02 -7.70
N HIS A 60 2.22 -6.70 -7.78
CA HIS A 60 1.87 -5.86 -6.65
C HIS A 60 0.37 -5.58 -6.64
N PRO A 61 -0.28 -5.52 -5.47
CA PRO A 61 -1.69 -5.16 -5.40
C PRO A 61 -1.90 -3.69 -5.81
N ARG A 62 -3.10 -3.37 -6.25
CA ARG A 62 -3.43 -2.04 -6.76
C ARG A 62 -3.02 -0.88 -5.84
N PRO A 63 -3.25 -0.95 -4.51
CA PRO A 63 -2.79 0.13 -3.64
C PRO A 63 -1.28 0.36 -3.70
N VAL A 64 -0.51 -0.71 -3.79
CA VAL A 64 0.95 -0.62 -3.90
C VAL A 64 1.35 -0.06 -5.26
N VAL A 65 0.66 -0.49 -6.34
CA VAL A 65 0.91 0.04 -7.68
C VAL A 65 0.67 1.54 -7.72
N ALA A 66 -0.47 2.00 -7.18
CA ALA A 66 -0.80 3.42 -7.13
C ALA A 66 0.27 4.21 -6.38
N ASN A 67 0.71 3.70 -5.23
CA ASN A 67 1.73 4.35 -4.43
C ASN A 67 3.06 4.46 -5.19
N LYS A 68 3.46 3.39 -5.87
CA LYS A 68 4.70 3.37 -6.65
C LYS A 68 4.64 4.34 -7.85
N LEU A 69 3.46 4.52 -8.42
CA LEU A 69 3.25 5.46 -9.52
C LEU A 69 3.05 6.90 -9.04
N GLY A 70 2.85 7.11 -7.74
CA GLY A 70 2.64 8.44 -7.17
C GLY A 70 1.26 9.01 -7.42
N ILE A 71 0.25 8.15 -7.51
CA ILE A 71 -1.14 8.54 -7.76
C ILE A 71 -2.07 7.88 -6.77
N SER A 72 -3.35 8.27 -6.78
CA SER A 72 -4.37 7.65 -5.94
C SER A 72 -4.86 6.35 -6.58
N ILE A 73 -5.52 5.51 -5.78
CA ILE A 73 -6.14 4.28 -6.29
C ILE A 73 -7.23 4.65 -7.31
N ALA A 74 -8.00 5.71 -7.03
CA ALA A 74 -9.00 6.20 -7.97
C ALA A 74 -8.36 6.66 -9.29
N GLY A 75 -7.21 7.33 -9.21
CA GLY A 75 -6.46 7.75 -10.39
C GLY A 75 -5.97 6.55 -11.20
N LEU A 76 -5.55 5.50 -10.53
CA LEU A 76 -5.15 4.26 -11.18
C LEU A 76 -6.30 3.65 -11.98
N ALA A 77 -7.49 3.62 -11.38
CA ALA A 77 -8.70 3.11 -12.04
C ALA A 77 -9.08 3.97 -13.25
N ARG A 78 -8.99 5.30 -13.12
CA ARG A 78 -9.25 6.21 -14.24
C ARG A 78 -8.30 5.98 -15.41
N GLY A 79 -7.06 5.57 -15.11
CA GLY A 79 -6.09 5.23 -16.13
C GLY A 79 -6.28 3.86 -16.77
N GLY A 80 -7.29 3.13 -16.34
CA GLY A 80 -7.59 1.81 -16.91
C GLY A 80 -6.82 0.66 -16.28
N ILE A 81 -6.09 0.91 -15.20
CA ILE A 81 -5.32 -0.13 -14.53
C ILE A 81 -6.21 -0.81 -13.50
N THR A 82 -6.70 -1.99 -13.83
CA THR A 82 -7.64 -2.73 -12.99
C THR A 82 -7.05 -4.00 -12.40
N GLU A 83 -5.83 -4.36 -12.80
CA GLU A 83 -5.15 -5.57 -12.37
C GLU A 83 -3.85 -5.27 -11.64
N PRO A 84 -3.36 -6.20 -10.81
CA PRO A 84 -2.04 -6.06 -10.20
C PRO A 84 -0.96 -5.97 -11.28
N LEU A 85 0.08 -5.22 -11.02
CA LEU A 85 1.19 -5.05 -11.94
C LEU A 85 2.49 -5.51 -11.31
N THR A 86 3.39 -6.03 -12.14
CA THR A 86 4.74 -6.36 -11.73
C THR A 86 5.59 -5.10 -11.68
N THR A 87 6.73 -5.18 -11.01
CA THR A 87 7.69 -4.06 -10.98
C THR A 87 8.10 -3.65 -12.38
N GLU A 88 8.33 -4.62 -13.25
CA GLU A 88 8.70 -4.37 -14.64
C GLU A 88 7.63 -3.55 -15.37
N GLN A 89 6.36 -3.91 -15.18
CA GLN A 89 5.24 -3.18 -15.78
C GLN A 89 5.12 -1.77 -15.21
N ILE A 90 5.33 -1.62 -13.92
CA ILE A 90 5.29 -0.30 -13.27
C ILE A 90 6.42 0.58 -13.80
N ASP A 91 7.61 0.03 -13.92
CA ASP A 91 8.77 0.77 -14.43
C ASP A 91 8.56 1.18 -15.89
N ALA A 92 7.94 0.32 -16.70
CA ALA A 92 7.60 0.65 -18.07
C ALA A 92 6.63 1.83 -18.15
N LEU A 93 5.62 1.86 -17.27
CA LEU A 93 4.68 2.98 -17.19
C LEU A 93 5.36 4.28 -16.79
N LYS A 94 6.30 4.21 -15.85
CA LYS A 94 7.06 5.38 -15.43
C LYS A 94 7.92 5.91 -16.56
N GLU A 95 8.52 5.01 -17.33
CA GLU A 95 9.39 5.39 -18.44
C GLU A 95 8.59 5.99 -19.59
N GLU A 96 7.48 5.37 -19.97
CA GLU A 96 6.60 5.89 -21.00
C GLU A 96 5.93 7.19 -20.58
N PHE A 97 5.61 7.29 -19.30
CA PHE A 97 4.96 8.43 -18.69
C PHE A 97 3.77 8.92 -19.50
N PRO A 98 2.74 8.06 -19.69
CA PRO A 98 1.58 8.42 -20.50
C PRO A 98 0.86 9.64 -19.95
N SER A 99 0.09 10.32 -20.80
CA SER A 99 -0.58 11.56 -20.43
C SER A 99 -1.52 11.39 -19.22
N TRP A 100 -2.23 10.27 -19.11
CA TRP A 100 -3.12 10.04 -17.97
C TRP A 100 -2.33 9.95 -16.66
N LEU A 101 -1.16 9.32 -16.69
CA LEU A 101 -0.31 9.20 -15.49
C LEU A 101 0.25 10.55 -15.08
N ARG A 102 0.68 11.34 -16.06
CA ARG A 102 1.19 12.69 -15.85
C ARG A 102 0.13 13.55 -15.17
N LYS A 103 -1.10 13.49 -15.69
CA LYS A 103 -2.22 14.24 -15.16
C LYS A 103 -2.56 13.82 -13.71
N GLU A 104 -2.61 12.51 -13.45
CA GLU A 104 -2.92 12.00 -12.11
C GLU A 104 -1.83 12.36 -11.11
N ARG A 105 -0.58 12.34 -11.50
CA ARG A 105 0.51 12.77 -10.63
C ARG A 105 0.40 14.24 -10.27
N ALA A 106 0.07 15.08 -11.23
CA ALA A 106 -0.12 16.50 -10.99
C ALA A 106 -1.26 16.73 -10.00
N THR A 107 -2.38 16.04 -10.20
CA THR A 107 -3.53 16.12 -9.30
C THR A 107 -3.16 15.69 -7.88
N GLN A 108 -2.45 14.59 -7.74
CA GLN A 108 -2.06 14.07 -6.44
C GLN A 108 -1.08 15.02 -5.73
N SER A 109 -0.19 15.64 -6.47
CA SER A 109 0.73 16.63 -5.94
C SER A 109 -0.02 17.84 -5.40
N GLU A 110 -1.03 18.31 -6.11
CA GLU A 110 -1.88 19.42 -5.66
C GLU A 110 -2.65 19.05 -4.40
N VAL A 111 -3.21 17.84 -4.34
CA VAL A 111 -3.93 17.36 -3.16
C VAL A 111 -3.02 17.33 -1.93
N ARG A 112 -1.79 16.83 -2.09
CA ARG A 112 -0.81 16.80 -1.00
C ARG A 112 -0.44 18.20 -0.53
N ALA A 113 -0.22 19.11 -1.45
CA ALA A 113 0.11 20.49 -1.12
C ALA A 113 -1.01 21.17 -0.36
N GLU A 114 -2.27 20.95 -0.80
CA GLU A 114 -3.42 21.50 -0.12
C GLU A 114 -3.58 20.93 1.29
N THR A 115 -3.37 19.63 1.44
CA THR A 115 -3.44 18.97 2.75
C THR A 115 -2.41 19.57 3.71
N VAL A 116 -1.19 19.81 3.24
CA VAL A 116 -0.14 20.43 4.06
C VAL A 116 -0.54 21.84 4.47
N ARG A 117 -1.05 22.64 3.53
CA ARG A 117 -1.50 24.00 3.82
C ARG A 117 -2.60 24.02 4.88
N ILE A 118 -3.57 23.12 4.77
CA ILE A 118 -4.67 23.01 5.74
C ILE A 118 -4.12 22.64 7.12
N LYS A 119 -3.22 21.68 7.20
CA LYS A 119 -2.62 21.28 8.47
C LYS A 119 -1.84 22.43 9.12
N GLU A 120 -1.08 23.16 8.33
CA GLU A 120 -0.32 24.31 8.82
C GLU A 120 -1.22 25.40 9.34
N ARG A 121 -2.29 25.71 8.62
CA ARG A 121 -3.27 26.71 9.03
C ARG A 121 -3.97 26.30 10.32
N ASP A 122 -4.37 25.02 10.44
CA ASP A 122 -5.05 24.54 11.63
C ASP A 122 -4.11 24.53 12.84
N ALA A 123 -2.85 24.18 12.63
CA ALA A 123 -1.85 24.23 13.69
C ALA A 123 -1.61 25.66 14.17
N GLU A 124 -1.60 26.62 13.25
CA GLU A 124 -1.45 28.04 13.59
C GLU A 124 -2.63 28.55 14.41
N ARG A 125 -3.85 28.18 14.01
CA ARG A 125 -5.07 28.53 14.76
C ARG A 125 -5.04 27.96 16.17
N ALA A 126 -4.58 26.72 16.31
CA ALA A 126 -4.48 26.07 17.62
C ALA A 126 -3.46 26.79 18.51
N ARG A 127 -2.30 27.20 17.95
CA ARG A 127 -1.30 27.96 18.68
C ARG A 127 -1.84 29.31 19.14
N ARG A 128 -2.55 30.02 18.28
CA ARG A 128 -3.16 31.31 18.63
C ARG A 128 -4.19 31.16 19.74
N ALA A 129 -5.01 30.13 19.66
CA ALA A 129 -6.02 29.86 20.69
C ALA A 129 -5.39 29.60 22.05
N GLN A 130 -4.24 28.92 22.08
CA GLN A 130 -3.51 28.66 23.33
C GLN A 130 -2.83 29.92 23.90
N SER A 131 -2.48 30.85 23.04
CA SER A 131 -1.81 32.07 23.43
C SER A 131 -2.72 33.15 23.97
N ALA A 132 -4.00 33.05 23.70
CA ALA A 132 -4.99 34.08 24.05
C ALA A 132 -5.36 34.09 25.53
#